data_84f97f00931d2961e5cec8f9fbc517d0
#
_entry.id   84f97f00931d2961e5cec8f9fbc517d0
#
_cell.length_a   1.000
_cell.length_b   1.000
_cell.length_c   1.000
_cell.angle_alpha   90.00
_cell.angle_beta   90.00
_cell.angle_gamma   90.00
#
_symmetry.space_group_name_H-M   'P 1'
#
loop_
_entity.id
_entity.type
_entity.pdbx_description
1 polymer ?
#
loop_
_entity_poly.entity_id
_entity_poly.type
_entity_poly.pdbx_seq_one_letter_code
_entity_poly.pdbx_strand_id
1 'polypeptide(L)'
;MSEIIEALNQLEKEKNVSKESLLDAIERSLKVACKKDFGADENIDVVMDRETGEFHVYAKKEVVADVEDFATQISIEQAKLIDPSYDLGDVVTKEITTKAFGRIAAQRARNVIVQAINEGERDAIYDHFQTKEKDIVTGIVQRYIGNNINVSLDDKTEAILKDTEMVPGETYERGDRIKLYVTEVRKSSRGPKISVSRTHPDLVKRLFEKEVSELADGTVVIKNSC
;
A
#
# COMPACT_ATOMS: atom_id res chain seq x y z
N MET A 1 25.38 -1.31 -9.68
CA MET A 1 23.93 -1.05 -9.72
C MET A 1 23.49 -0.62 -8.34
N SER A 2 22.64 0.37 -8.24
CA SER A 2 22.14 0.84 -6.93
C SER A 2 21.27 -0.27 -6.31
N GLU A 3 21.43 -0.53 -5.01
CA GLU A 3 20.59 -1.49 -4.23
C GLU A 3 19.08 -1.25 -4.44
N ILE A 4 18.70 0.01 -4.68
CA ILE A 4 17.32 0.42 -4.96
C ILE A 4 16.82 -0.20 -6.27
N ILE A 5 17.60 -0.17 -7.33
CA ILE A 5 17.22 -0.72 -8.65
C ILE A 5 17.11 -2.25 -8.59
N GLU A 6 17.99 -2.91 -7.86
CA GLU A 6 17.91 -4.36 -7.67
C GLU A 6 16.64 -4.75 -6.92
N ALA A 7 16.31 -4.03 -5.84
CA ALA A 7 15.06 -4.24 -5.10
C ALA A 7 13.82 -3.99 -5.96
N LEU A 8 13.82 -2.94 -6.80
CA LEU A 8 12.71 -2.65 -7.72
C LEU A 8 12.55 -3.73 -8.79
N ASN A 9 13.65 -4.22 -9.37
CA ASN A 9 13.62 -5.30 -10.35
C ASN A 9 13.12 -6.63 -9.73
N GLN A 10 13.46 -6.89 -8.47
CA GLN A 10 12.96 -8.06 -7.75
C GLN A 10 11.46 -7.95 -7.48
N LEU A 11 10.97 -6.78 -7.06
CA LEU A 11 9.56 -6.53 -6.85
C LEU A 11 8.72 -6.64 -8.13
N GLU A 12 9.25 -6.17 -9.25
CA GLU A 12 8.59 -6.31 -10.54
C GLU A 12 8.39 -7.78 -10.92
N LYS A 13 9.41 -8.63 -10.66
CA LYS A 13 9.34 -10.07 -10.94
C LYS A 13 8.44 -10.84 -9.98
N GLU A 14 8.47 -10.52 -8.68
CA GLU A 14 7.77 -11.30 -7.65
C GLU A 14 6.34 -10.83 -7.41
N LYS A 15 6.07 -9.53 -7.55
CA LYS A 15 4.80 -8.91 -7.14
C LYS A 15 4.02 -8.27 -8.29
N ASN A 16 4.53 -8.36 -9.51
CA ASN A 16 3.89 -7.77 -10.70
C ASN A 16 3.58 -6.26 -10.57
N VAL A 17 4.39 -5.54 -9.78
CA VAL A 17 4.29 -4.09 -9.59
C VAL A 17 5.22 -3.43 -10.60
N SER A 18 4.70 -2.54 -11.44
CA SER A 18 5.50 -1.84 -12.45
C SER A 18 6.64 -1.04 -11.82
N LYS A 19 7.87 -1.30 -12.25
CA LYS A 19 9.06 -0.54 -11.85
C LYS A 19 8.87 0.97 -12.08
N GLU A 20 8.28 1.36 -13.20
CA GLU A 20 8.03 2.77 -13.53
C GLU A 20 7.10 3.44 -12.52
N SER A 21 6.00 2.77 -12.14
CA SER A 21 5.07 3.30 -11.13
C SER A 21 5.73 3.51 -9.78
N LEU A 22 6.67 2.63 -9.39
CA LEU A 22 7.43 2.77 -8.16
C LEU A 22 8.42 3.92 -8.23
N LEU A 23 9.12 4.08 -9.36
CA LEU A 23 10.04 5.21 -9.58
C LEU A 23 9.30 6.54 -9.52
N ASP A 24 8.15 6.66 -10.19
CA ASP A 24 7.31 7.85 -10.14
C ASP A 24 6.77 8.16 -8.73
N ALA A 25 6.44 7.12 -7.96
CA ALA A 25 6.03 7.29 -6.56
C ALA A 25 7.18 7.77 -5.67
N ILE A 26 8.40 7.28 -5.90
CA ILE A 26 9.60 7.71 -5.20
C ILE A 26 9.91 9.18 -5.56
N GLU A 27 9.91 9.56 -6.83
CA GLU A 27 10.12 10.94 -7.27
C GLU A 27 9.11 11.91 -6.63
N ARG A 28 7.82 11.56 -6.66
CA ARG A 28 6.76 12.37 -6.01
C ARG A 28 6.98 12.50 -4.50
N SER A 29 7.33 11.40 -3.84
CA SER A 29 7.61 11.40 -2.40
C SER A 29 8.81 12.27 -2.04
N LEU A 30 9.85 12.25 -2.88
CA LEU A 30 11.04 13.08 -2.73
C LEU A 30 10.74 14.55 -2.98
N LYS A 31 9.97 14.87 -4.01
CA LYS A 31 9.55 16.24 -4.32
C LYS A 31 8.79 16.86 -3.13
N VAL A 32 7.88 16.11 -2.50
CA VAL A 32 7.16 16.56 -1.30
C VAL A 32 8.10 16.73 -0.11
N ALA A 33 9.10 15.85 0.07
CA ALA A 33 10.06 15.97 1.16
C ALA A 33 10.95 17.20 0.99
N CYS A 34 11.45 17.44 -0.23
CA CYS A 34 12.28 18.60 -0.54
C CYS A 34 11.54 19.92 -0.31
N LYS A 35 10.28 19.99 -0.69
CA LYS A 35 9.42 21.14 -0.41
C LYS A 35 9.38 21.49 1.08
N LYS A 36 9.27 20.47 1.93
CA LYS A 36 9.19 20.65 3.38
C LYS A 36 10.52 21.06 4.01
N ASP A 37 11.62 20.50 3.54
CA ASP A 37 12.95 20.69 4.17
C ASP A 37 13.67 21.93 3.66
N PHE A 38 13.40 22.38 2.43
CA PHE A 38 14.06 23.53 1.79
C PHE A 38 13.16 24.77 1.64
N GLY A 39 11.91 24.72 2.08
CA GLY A 39 11.00 25.88 2.15
C GLY A 39 10.58 26.47 0.80
N ALA A 40 10.91 25.85 -0.31
CA ALA A 40 10.63 26.33 -1.65
C ALA A 40 9.49 25.52 -2.28
N ASP A 41 8.29 26.11 -2.35
CA ASP A 41 7.08 25.38 -2.70
C ASP A 41 6.94 24.95 -4.17
N GLU A 42 7.56 25.68 -5.13
CA GLU A 42 7.34 25.42 -6.55
C GLU A 42 8.62 25.21 -7.38
N ASN A 43 9.78 25.49 -6.82
CA ASN A 43 11.02 25.64 -7.59
C ASN A 43 11.96 24.44 -7.54
N ILE A 44 11.54 23.32 -6.94
CA ILE A 44 12.39 22.12 -6.82
C ILE A 44 11.85 21.01 -7.71
N ASP A 45 12.66 20.56 -8.65
CA ASP A 45 12.44 19.33 -9.40
C ASP A 45 13.42 18.25 -8.94
N VAL A 46 12.90 17.05 -8.76
CA VAL A 46 13.68 15.86 -8.43
C VAL A 46 13.57 14.92 -9.63
N VAL A 47 14.69 14.56 -10.18
CA VAL A 47 14.79 13.61 -11.29
C VAL A 47 15.58 12.41 -10.82
N MET A 48 15.05 11.23 -11.05
CA MET A 48 15.74 9.99 -10.79
C MET A 48 16.27 9.40 -12.10
N ASP A 49 17.54 9.10 -12.14
CA ASP A 49 18.11 8.32 -13.24
C ASP A 49 17.57 6.88 -13.16
N ARG A 50 16.88 6.46 -14.19
CA ARG A 50 16.21 5.16 -14.27
C ARG A 50 17.16 3.98 -14.43
N GLU A 51 18.43 4.23 -14.83
CA GLU A 51 19.45 3.22 -15.03
C GLU A 51 20.34 3.07 -13.81
N THR A 52 20.81 4.20 -13.26
CA THR A 52 21.74 4.22 -12.11
C THR A 52 21.01 4.22 -10.78
N GLY A 53 19.79 4.75 -10.73
CA GLY A 53 19.04 4.96 -9.49
C GLY A 53 19.54 6.15 -8.68
N GLU A 54 20.34 7.03 -9.26
CA GLU A 54 20.80 8.25 -8.63
C GLU A 54 19.74 9.34 -8.70
N PHE A 55 19.70 10.18 -7.67
CA PHE A 55 18.75 11.27 -7.57
C PHE A 55 19.46 12.60 -7.79
N HIS A 56 18.94 13.38 -8.72
CA HIS A 56 19.36 14.74 -8.97
C HIS A 56 18.27 15.71 -8.58
N VAL A 57 18.63 16.72 -7.81
CA VAL A 57 17.71 17.77 -7.37
C VAL A 57 18.09 19.06 -8.05
N TYR A 58 17.14 19.64 -8.72
CA TYR A 58 17.27 20.88 -9.46
C TYR A 58 16.41 21.95 -8.81
N ALA A 59 17.03 23.10 -8.46
CA ALA A 59 16.28 24.30 -8.12
C ALA A 59 16.14 25.16 -9.36
N LYS A 60 14.93 25.55 -9.66
CA LYS A 60 14.59 26.54 -10.68
C LYS A 60 14.57 27.90 -10.01
N LYS A 61 15.37 28.85 -10.50
CA LYS A 61 15.40 30.22 -10.02
C LYS A 61 15.11 31.17 -11.15
N GLU A 62 14.22 32.13 -10.91
CA GLU A 62 13.90 33.18 -11.87
C GLU A 62 14.99 34.25 -11.84
N VAL A 63 15.43 34.70 -13.02
CA VAL A 63 16.41 35.76 -13.17
C VAL A 63 15.74 37.10 -12.98
N VAL A 64 16.12 37.82 -11.94
CA VAL A 64 15.59 39.16 -11.62
C VAL A 64 16.71 40.19 -11.54
N ALA A 65 16.35 41.48 -11.62
CA ALA A 65 17.32 42.58 -11.46
C ALA A 65 17.72 42.71 -10.00
N ASP A 66 16.73 42.72 -9.10
CA ASP A 66 16.92 42.80 -7.64
C ASP A 66 16.30 41.54 -7.01
N VAL A 67 17.10 40.84 -6.19
CA VAL A 67 16.68 39.60 -5.54
C VAL A 67 15.95 39.92 -4.26
N GLU A 68 14.64 39.64 -4.20
CA GLU A 68 13.83 39.73 -3.00
C GLU A 68 13.84 38.44 -2.20
N ASP A 69 13.85 37.30 -2.90
CA ASP A 69 13.88 35.97 -2.29
C ASP A 69 15.01 35.11 -2.88
N PHE A 70 16.03 34.86 -2.10
CA PHE A 70 17.20 34.03 -2.51
C PHE A 70 16.85 32.55 -2.76
N ALA A 71 15.68 32.07 -2.32
CA ALA A 71 15.25 30.69 -2.55
C ALA A 71 14.74 30.49 -3.99
N THR A 72 14.00 31.50 -4.50
CA THR A 72 13.28 31.43 -5.78
C THR A 72 13.90 32.27 -6.88
N GLN A 73 14.75 33.24 -6.52
CA GLN A 73 15.30 34.23 -7.45
C GLN A 73 16.82 34.18 -7.51
N ILE A 74 17.37 34.64 -8.62
CA ILE A 74 18.81 34.80 -8.84
C ILE A 74 19.06 36.12 -9.58
N SER A 75 20.11 36.86 -9.21
CA SER A 75 20.45 38.10 -9.92
C SER A 75 20.98 37.81 -11.33
N ILE A 76 20.70 38.76 -12.24
CA ILE A 76 21.17 38.66 -13.63
C ILE A 76 22.68 38.50 -13.72
N GLU A 77 23.45 39.14 -12.82
CA GLU A 77 24.89 39.03 -12.76
C GLU A 77 25.35 37.60 -12.46
N GLN A 78 24.69 36.95 -11.50
CA GLN A 78 24.97 35.57 -11.13
C GLN A 78 24.48 34.57 -12.20
N ALA A 79 23.36 34.86 -12.86
CA ALA A 79 22.87 34.05 -13.97
C ALA A 79 23.81 34.06 -15.17
N LYS A 80 24.33 35.23 -15.52
CA LYS A 80 25.32 35.39 -16.60
C LYS A 80 26.70 34.78 -16.31
N LEU A 81 27.04 34.52 -15.04
CA LEU A 81 28.22 33.73 -14.68
C LEU A 81 28.05 32.24 -14.96
N ILE A 82 26.80 31.76 -14.99
CA ILE A 82 26.50 30.37 -15.30
C ILE A 82 26.38 30.17 -16.82
N ASP A 83 25.64 31.04 -17.49
CA ASP A 83 25.54 31.09 -18.95
C ASP A 83 25.26 32.55 -19.39
N PRO A 84 26.09 33.11 -20.28
CA PRO A 84 25.94 34.48 -20.79
C PRO A 84 24.66 34.74 -21.57
N SER A 85 23.93 33.71 -21.96
CA SER A 85 22.68 33.79 -22.73
C SER A 85 21.43 34.10 -21.90
N TYR A 86 21.52 34.06 -20.57
CA TYR A 86 20.39 34.33 -19.69
C TYR A 86 20.03 35.83 -19.65
N ASP A 87 18.73 36.09 -19.80
CA ASP A 87 18.14 37.43 -19.67
C ASP A 87 17.14 37.50 -18.50
N LEU A 88 16.67 38.74 -18.22
CA LEU A 88 15.66 38.98 -17.18
C LEU A 88 14.37 38.21 -17.48
N GLY A 89 13.87 37.46 -16.49
CA GLY A 89 12.68 36.64 -16.61
C GLY A 89 12.95 35.18 -17.03
N ASP A 90 14.21 34.84 -17.34
CA ASP A 90 14.57 33.47 -17.64
C ASP A 90 14.62 32.60 -16.39
N VAL A 91 14.52 31.29 -16.56
CA VAL A 91 14.59 30.32 -15.44
C VAL A 91 15.91 29.58 -15.50
N VAL A 92 16.75 29.82 -14.50
CA VAL A 92 18.02 29.11 -14.30
C VAL A 92 17.78 27.84 -13.50
N THR A 93 18.18 26.71 -14.05
CA THR A 93 18.13 25.42 -13.33
C THR A 93 19.50 25.13 -12.73
N LYS A 94 19.58 25.12 -11.39
CA LYS A 94 20.80 24.80 -10.66
C LYS A 94 20.65 23.48 -9.92
N GLU A 95 21.61 22.57 -10.11
CA GLU A 95 21.66 21.33 -9.35
C GLU A 95 22.07 21.59 -7.90
N ILE A 96 21.26 21.08 -6.95
CA ILE A 96 21.52 21.17 -5.51
C ILE A 96 21.66 19.75 -4.95
N THR A 97 22.70 19.04 -5.35
CA THR A 97 22.94 17.71 -4.81
C THR A 97 23.83 17.82 -3.57
N THR A 98 23.28 17.54 -2.39
CA THR A 98 24.04 17.48 -1.14
C THR A 98 24.08 16.04 -0.61
N LYS A 99 25.16 15.69 0.12
CA LYS A 99 25.26 14.36 0.78
C LYS A 99 24.11 14.11 1.76
N ALA A 100 23.57 15.17 2.36
CA ALA A 100 22.40 15.09 3.25
C ALA A 100 21.14 14.67 2.48
N PHE A 101 20.96 15.17 1.26
CA PHE A 101 19.83 14.81 0.40
C PHE A 101 19.86 13.32 0.02
N GLY A 102 21.03 12.77 -0.30
CA GLY A 102 21.16 11.34 -0.63
C GLY A 102 20.63 10.41 0.47
N ARG A 103 20.82 10.78 1.76
CA ARG A 103 20.28 10.00 2.89
C ARG A 103 18.77 10.11 2.98
N ILE A 104 18.21 11.31 2.80
CA ILE A 104 16.76 11.55 2.81
C ILE A 104 16.10 10.79 1.64
N ALA A 105 16.71 10.86 0.46
CA ALA A 105 16.25 10.16 -0.73
C ALA A 105 16.24 8.64 -0.54
N ALA A 106 17.31 8.06 -0.03
CA ALA A 106 17.38 6.62 0.25
C ALA A 106 16.33 6.18 1.28
N GLN A 107 16.11 6.96 2.34
CA GLN A 107 15.10 6.66 3.34
C GLN A 107 13.68 6.75 2.77
N ARG A 108 13.40 7.75 1.93
CA ARG A 108 12.09 7.90 1.28
C ARG A 108 11.82 6.80 0.27
N ALA A 109 12.80 6.48 -0.56
CA ALA A 109 12.72 5.38 -1.51
C ALA A 109 12.41 4.06 -0.79
N ARG A 110 13.12 3.76 0.30
CA ARG A 110 12.85 2.58 1.12
C ARG A 110 11.42 2.54 1.65
N ASN A 111 10.92 3.66 2.16
CA ASN A 111 9.55 3.73 2.69
C ASN A 111 8.50 3.49 1.60
N VAL A 112 8.68 4.06 0.39
CA VAL A 112 7.78 3.84 -0.75
C VAL A 112 7.81 2.38 -1.19
N ILE A 113 8.98 1.77 -1.26
CA ILE A 113 9.14 0.36 -1.60
C ILE A 113 8.41 -0.54 -0.57
N VAL A 114 8.64 -0.31 0.73
CA VAL A 114 7.96 -1.07 1.80
C VAL A 114 6.45 -0.88 1.74
N GLN A 115 5.98 0.33 1.47
CA GLN A 115 4.56 0.60 1.31
C GLN A 115 3.98 -0.17 0.12
N ALA A 116 4.64 -0.17 -1.03
CA ALA A 116 4.19 -0.89 -2.21
C ALA A 116 4.16 -2.42 -2.00
N ILE A 117 5.14 -2.97 -1.27
CA ILE A 117 5.13 -4.39 -0.87
C ILE A 117 3.89 -4.69 -0.02
N ASN A 118 3.66 -3.88 1.00
CA ASN A 118 2.52 -4.07 1.91
C ASN A 118 1.17 -3.92 1.18
N GLU A 119 1.06 -3.01 0.21
CA GLU A 119 -0.14 -2.85 -0.61
C GLU A 119 -0.36 -4.07 -1.51
N GLY A 120 0.69 -4.56 -2.17
CA GLY A 120 0.62 -5.77 -2.98
C GLY A 120 0.23 -7.02 -2.18
N GLU A 121 0.75 -7.18 -0.96
CA GLU A 121 0.34 -8.27 -0.06
C GLU A 121 -1.13 -8.15 0.37
N ARG A 122 -1.61 -6.94 0.66
CA ARG A 122 -3.01 -6.68 1.01
C ARG A 122 -3.96 -6.97 -0.14
N ASP A 123 -3.58 -6.58 -1.36
CA ASP A 123 -4.38 -6.87 -2.55
C ASP A 123 -4.43 -8.38 -2.83
N ALA A 124 -3.33 -9.09 -2.71
CA ALA A 124 -3.30 -10.56 -2.86
C ALA A 124 -4.20 -11.27 -1.81
N ILE A 125 -4.17 -10.81 -0.56
CA ILE A 125 -5.05 -11.34 0.49
C ILE A 125 -6.53 -11.02 0.16
N TYR A 126 -6.81 -9.80 -0.28
CA TYR A 126 -8.17 -9.42 -0.67
C TYR A 126 -8.70 -10.30 -1.79
N ASP A 127 -7.94 -10.48 -2.87
CA ASP A 127 -8.34 -11.29 -4.02
C ASP A 127 -8.55 -12.76 -3.62
N HIS A 128 -7.67 -13.30 -2.76
CA HIS A 128 -7.82 -14.65 -2.24
C HIS A 128 -9.12 -14.85 -1.43
N PHE A 129 -9.45 -13.90 -0.54
CA PHE A 129 -10.68 -14.01 0.25
C PHE A 129 -11.93 -13.58 -0.50
N GLN A 130 -11.82 -12.74 -1.52
CA GLN A 130 -12.95 -12.41 -2.40
C GLN A 130 -13.47 -13.66 -3.13
N THR A 131 -12.60 -14.57 -3.54
CA THR A 131 -13.02 -15.84 -4.14
C THR A 131 -13.71 -16.78 -3.14
N LYS A 132 -13.48 -16.57 -1.84
CA LYS A 132 -14.09 -17.31 -0.74
C LYS A 132 -15.29 -16.58 -0.11
N GLU A 133 -15.68 -15.45 -0.66
CA GLU A 133 -16.90 -14.76 -0.23
C GLU A 133 -18.11 -15.65 -0.48
N LYS A 134 -19.01 -15.73 0.49
CA LYS A 134 -20.17 -16.63 0.49
C LYS A 134 -19.81 -18.14 0.54
N ASP A 135 -18.63 -18.46 1.02
CA ASP A 135 -18.18 -19.84 1.28
C ASP A 135 -17.71 -20.01 2.72
N ILE A 136 -17.40 -21.23 3.10
CA ILE A 136 -16.93 -21.61 4.43
C ILE A 136 -15.42 -21.56 4.47
N VAL A 137 -14.91 -20.93 5.52
CA VAL A 137 -13.50 -20.95 5.89
C VAL A 137 -13.35 -21.57 7.28
N THR A 138 -12.21 -22.20 7.52
CA THR A 138 -11.84 -22.67 8.87
C THR A 138 -10.97 -21.62 9.51
N GLY A 139 -11.37 -21.14 10.68
CA GLY A 139 -10.58 -20.19 11.45
C GLY A 139 -10.15 -20.79 12.78
N ILE A 140 -9.06 -20.23 13.34
CA ILE A 140 -8.53 -20.61 14.65
C ILE A 140 -8.75 -19.44 15.62
N VAL A 141 -9.42 -19.73 16.72
CA VAL A 141 -9.70 -18.75 17.78
C VAL A 141 -8.38 -18.28 18.41
N GLN A 142 -8.10 -16.98 18.36
CA GLN A 142 -6.88 -16.41 18.91
C GLN A 142 -7.11 -15.78 20.30
N ARG A 143 -8.04 -14.85 20.37
CA ARG A 143 -8.31 -14.09 21.60
C ARG A 143 -9.67 -13.39 21.54
N TYR A 144 -10.20 -13.08 22.72
CA TYR A 144 -11.34 -12.18 22.86
C TYR A 144 -10.89 -10.71 22.79
N ILE A 145 -11.67 -9.89 22.11
CA ILE A 145 -11.52 -8.43 22.02
C ILE A 145 -12.86 -7.82 22.46
N GLY A 146 -13.00 -7.55 23.74
CA GLY A 146 -14.32 -7.22 24.34
C GLY A 146 -15.24 -8.42 24.22
N ASN A 147 -16.42 -8.22 23.62
CA ASN A 147 -17.39 -9.29 23.37
C ASN A 147 -17.17 -10.01 22.03
N ASN A 148 -16.20 -9.58 21.20
CA ASN A 148 -15.92 -10.17 19.91
C ASN A 148 -14.74 -11.14 20.01
N ILE A 149 -14.66 -12.06 19.05
CA ILE A 149 -13.55 -13.02 18.97
C ILE A 149 -12.68 -12.66 17.75
N ASN A 150 -11.38 -12.59 17.98
CA ASN A 150 -10.41 -12.55 16.90
C ASN A 150 -10.07 -13.97 16.46
N VAL A 151 -10.27 -14.24 15.17
CA VAL A 151 -10.07 -15.55 14.55
C VAL A 151 -9.03 -15.41 13.45
N SER A 152 -7.99 -16.23 13.49
CA SER A 152 -7.01 -16.35 12.41
C SER A 152 -7.59 -17.25 11.32
N LEU A 153 -7.69 -16.74 10.11
CA LEU A 153 -8.15 -17.50 8.94
C LEU A 153 -6.96 -18.19 8.24
N ASP A 154 -5.82 -17.49 8.18
CA ASP A 154 -4.54 -17.98 7.68
C ASP A 154 -3.43 -17.39 8.56
N ASP A 155 -2.15 -17.75 8.30
CA ASP A 155 -0.99 -17.29 9.08
C ASP A 155 -0.87 -15.75 9.14
N LYS A 156 -1.41 -15.04 8.14
CA LYS A 156 -1.30 -13.57 8.01
C LYS A 156 -2.63 -12.84 8.08
N THR A 157 -3.76 -13.54 8.14
CA THR A 157 -5.07 -12.92 8.00
C THR A 157 -5.95 -13.20 9.19
N GLU A 158 -6.42 -12.13 9.81
CA GLU A 158 -7.33 -12.18 10.95
C GLU A 158 -8.72 -11.66 10.56
N ALA A 159 -9.75 -12.27 11.11
CA ALA A 159 -11.13 -11.82 11.03
C ALA A 159 -11.71 -11.60 12.41
N ILE A 160 -12.70 -10.74 12.51
CA ILE A 160 -13.41 -10.48 13.77
C ILE A 160 -14.80 -11.12 13.68
N LEU A 161 -15.02 -12.14 14.49
CA LEU A 161 -16.34 -12.71 14.75
C LEU A 161 -17.03 -11.85 15.80
N LYS A 162 -18.10 -11.17 15.41
CA LYS A 162 -18.87 -10.31 16.30
C LYS A 162 -19.73 -11.15 17.23
N ASP A 163 -20.03 -10.61 18.41
CA ASP A 163 -20.95 -11.20 19.39
C ASP A 163 -22.31 -11.57 18.78
N THR A 164 -22.86 -10.70 17.94
CA THR A 164 -24.13 -10.93 17.23
C THR A 164 -24.09 -12.06 16.19
N GLU A 165 -22.91 -12.47 15.79
CA GLU A 165 -22.65 -13.50 14.78
C GLU A 165 -22.16 -14.82 15.41
N MET A 166 -22.16 -14.90 16.74
CA MET A 166 -21.83 -16.09 17.52
C MET A 166 -23.08 -16.91 17.80
N VAL A 167 -22.96 -18.22 17.89
CA VAL A 167 -24.05 -19.09 18.29
C VAL A 167 -24.26 -18.99 19.81
N PRO A 168 -25.46 -18.65 20.30
CA PRO A 168 -25.73 -18.60 21.72
C PRO A 168 -25.50 -19.96 22.39
N GLY A 169 -24.68 -19.97 23.45
CA GLY A 169 -24.36 -21.19 24.21
C GLY A 169 -23.13 -21.96 23.70
N GLU A 170 -22.52 -21.58 22.57
CA GLU A 170 -21.19 -22.08 22.21
C GLU A 170 -20.09 -21.37 23.01
N THR A 171 -19.15 -22.14 23.49
CA THR A 171 -17.93 -21.64 24.15
C THR A 171 -16.76 -21.75 23.18
N TYR A 172 -15.96 -20.72 23.08
CA TYR A 172 -14.81 -20.68 22.17
C TYR A 172 -13.53 -20.55 22.99
N GLU A 173 -12.68 -21.55 22.94
CA GLU A 173 -11.39 -21.53 23.62
C GLU A 173 -10.28 -21.12 22.65
N ARG A 174 -9.19 -20.59 23.20
CA ARG A 174 -8.03 -20.24 22.39
C ARG A 174 -7.42 -21.49 21.75
N GLY A 175 -7.30 -21.48 20.43
CA GLY A 175 -6.78 -22.60 19.64
C GLY A 175 -7.85 -23.46 18.98
N ASP A 176 -9.13 -23.23 19.31
CA ASP A 176 -10.24 -23.96 18.69
C ASP A 176 -10.31 -23.67 17.20
N ARG A 177 -10.55 -24.73 16.44
CA ARG A 177 -10.82 -24.62 15.00
C ARG A 177 -12.32 -24.57 14.78
N ILE A 178 -12.79 -23.44 14.27
CA ILE A 178 -14.19 -23.20 14.00
C ILE A 178 -14.44 -22.99 12.50
N LYS A 179 -15.53 -23.53 12.00
CA LYS A 179 -15.99 -23.24 10.62
C LYS A 179 -16.82 -21.98 10.62
N LEU A 180 -16.52 -21.05 9.74
CA LEU A 180 -17.14 -19.73 9.63
C LEU A 180 -17.59 -19.48 8.21
N TYR A 181 -18.71 -18.78 8.06
CA TYR A 181 -19.18 -18.29 6.77
C TYR A 181 -18.63 -16.90 6.50
N VAL A 182 -18.00 -16.68 5.35
CA VAL A 182 -17.52 -15.36 4.93
C VAL A 182 -18.70 -14.57 4.37
N THR A 183 -19.16 -13.57 5.11
CA THR A 183 -20.29 -12.74 4.69
C THR A 183 -19.89 -11.66 3.72
N GLU A 184 -18.74 -11.04 3.93
CA GLU A 184 -18.28 -9.90 3.13
C GLU A 184 -16.77 -9.69 3.27
N VAL A 185 -16.14 -9.30 2.16
CA VAL A 185 -14.72 -8.91 2.11
C VAL A 185 -14.62 -7.48 1.61
N ARG A 186 -14.09 -6.56 2.42
CA ARG A 186 -13.93 -5.15 2.08
C ARG A 186 -12.47 -4.73 2.07
N LYS A 187 -12.08 -3.91 1.10
CA LYS A 187 -10.77 -3.22 1.13
C LYS A 187 -10.78 -2.11 2.18
N SER A 188 -9.70 -2.02 2.96
CA SER A 188 -9.48 -0.95 3.93
C SER A 188 -8.03 -0.50 3.86
N SER A 189 -7.76 0.75 4.26
CA SER A 189 -6.40 1.33 4.30
C SER A 189 -5.40 0.57 5.17
N ARG A 190 -5.92 -0.20 6.16
CA ARG A 190 -5.10 -1.04 7.06
C ARG A 190 -4.99 -2.49 6.62
N GLY A 191 -5.63 -2.87 5.52
CA GLY A 191 -5.71 -4.23 5.00
C GLY A 191 -7.14 -4.69 4.76
N PRO A 192 -7.36 -5.85 4.11
CA PRO A 192 -8.69 -6.38 3.85
C PRO A 192 -9.40 -6.67 5.18
N LYS A 193 -10.67 -6.26 5.25
CA LYS A 193 -11.53 -6.53 6.39
C LYS A 193 -12.49 -7.64 5.99
N ILE A 194 -12.35 -8.79 6.65
CA ILE A 194 -13.16 -9.98 6.40
C ILE A 194 -14.18 -10.07 7.51
N SER A 195 -15.45 -10.03 7.12
CA SER A 195 -16.58 -10.25 8.02
C SER A 195 -16.99 -11.71 7.97
N VAL A 196 -17.09 -12.33 9.14
CA VAL A 196 -17.42 -13.73 9.27
C VAL A 196 -18.62 -13.91 10.21
N SER A 197 -19.42 -14.93 9.94
CA SER A 197 -20.59 -15.29 10.74
C SER A 197 -20.61 -16.79 11.03
N ARG A 198 -21.16 -17.15 12.21
CA ARG A 198 -21.42 -18.52 12.61
C ARG A 198 -22.90 -18.82 12.69
N THR A 199 -23.74 -17.77 12.70
CA THR A 199 -25.21 -17.88 12.76
C THR A 199 -25.88 -17.77 11.38
N HIS A 200 -25.12 -17.51 10.33
CA HIS A 200 -25.68 -17.31 8.99
C HIS A 200 -26.30 -18.60 8.45
N PRO A 201 -27.55 -18.58 7.92
CA PRO A 201 -28.21 -19.77 7.42
C PRO A 201 -27.43 -20.53 6.33
N ASP A 202 -26.75 -19.78 5.46
CA ASP A 202 -25.96 -20.37 4.40
C ASP A 202 -24.70 -21.12 4.91
N LEU A 203 -24.29 -20.93 6.16
CA LEU A 203 -23.24 -21.74 6.77
C LEU A 203 -23.65 -23.22 6.78
N VAL A 204 -24.87 -23.49 7.26
CA VAL A 204 -25.41 -24.85 7.35
C VAL A 204 -25.58 -25.43 5.96
N LYS A 205 -26.16 -24.66 5.03
CA LYS A 205 -26.29 -25.07 3.63
C LYS A 205 -24.98 -25.47 3.00
N ARG A 206 -23.95 -24.62 3.12
CA ARG A 206 -22.62 -24.89 2.58
C ARG A 206 -21.91 -26.05 3.27
N LEU A 207 -22.14 -26.26 4.57
CA LEU A 207 -21.64 -27.44 5.28
C LEU A 207 -22.23 -28.72 4.71
N PHE A 208 -23.54 -28.76 4.49
CA PHE A 208 -24.19 -29.91 3.88
C PHE A 208 -23.73 -30.15 2.43
N GLU A 209 -23.57 -29.09 1.64
CA GLU A 209 -23.04 -29.19 0.27
C GLU A 209 -21.63 -29.80 0.23
N LYS A 210 -20.81 -29.60 1.27
CA LYS A 210 -19.45 -30.17 1.36
C LYS A 210 -19.41 -31.61 1.90
N GLU A 211 -20.36 -32.01 2.73
CA GLU A 211 -20.36 -33.30 3.39
C GLU A 211 -21.26 -34.35 2.67
N VAL A 212 -22.25 -33.87 1.90
CA VAL A 212 -23.25 -34.73 1.24
C VAL A 212 -23.09 -34.64 -0.27
N SER A 213 -22.63 -35.73 -0.88
CA SER A 213 -22.35 -35.80 -2.33
C SER A 213 -23.60 -35.52 -3.19
N GLU A 214 -24.78 -35.94 -2.74
CA GLU A 214 -26.05 -35.76 -3.46
C GLU A 214 -26.48 -34.30 -3.52
N LEU A 215 -26.03 -33.47 -2.59
CA LEU A 215 -26.22 -32.02 -2.64
C LEU A 215 -25.19 -31.35 -3.54
N ALA A 216 -23.95 -31.84 -3.54
CA ALA A 216 -22.90 -31.33 -4.41
C ALA A 216 -23.20 -31.60 -5.89
N ASP A 217 -23.77 -32.77 -6.20
CA ASP A 217 -24.17 -33.19 -7.56
C ASP A 217 -25.52 -32.59 -8.01
N GLY A 218 -26.20 -31.86 -7.14
CA GLY A 218 -27.48 -31.23 -7.46
C GLY A 218 -28.70 -32.20 -7.52
N THR A 219 -28.50 -33.45 -7.12
CA THR A 219 -29.60 -34.48 -7.07
C THR A 219 -30.60 -34.14 -5.99
N VAL A 220 -30.16 -33.54 -4.90
CA VAL A 220 -31.00 -33.03 -3.80
C VAL A 220 -30.78 -31.54 -3.65
N VAL A 221 -31.83 -30.77 -3.39
CA VAL A 221 -31.76 -29.32 -3.21
C VAL A 221 -32.36 -28.94 -1.86
N ILE A 222 -31.61 -28.19 -1.06
CA ILE A 222 -32.12 -27.59 0.19
C ILE A 222 -33.06 -26.44 -0.17
N LYS A 223 -34.35 -26.58 0.10
CA LYS A 223 -35.36 -25.55 -0.19
C LYS A 223 -35.44 -24.46 0.89
N ASN A 224 -35.19 -24.82 2.15
CA ASN A 224 -35.27 -23.88 3.28
C ASN A 224 -34.35 -24.34 4.43
N SER A 225 -33.64 -23.41 5.05
CA SER A 225 -32.95 -23.60 6.32
C SER A 225 -33.61 -22.65 7.34
N CYS A 226 -34.27 -23.21 8.36
CA CYS A 226 -34.82 -22.44 9.49
C CYS A 226 -33.74 -22.17 10.55
#